data_7b324fdb445b0ea60700d7aa8264acf7
#
_entry.id   7b324fdb445b0ea60700d7aa8264acf7
#
_cell.length_a   1.000
_cell.length_b   1.000
_cell.length_c   1.000
_cell.angle_alpha   90.00
_cell.angle_beta   90.00
_cell.angle_gamma   90.00
#
_symmetry.space_group_name_H-M   'P 1'
#
loop_
_entity.id
_entity.type
_entity.pdbx_description
1 polymer ?
#
loop_
_entity_poly.entity_id
_entity_poly.type
_entity_poly.pdbx_seq_one_letter_code
_entity_poly.pdbx_strand_id
1 'polypeptide(L)'
;MIKVQATINGIISKPATIRVSGDGKKFIGFLVKLSVPGSRNNMPGKELSISVSKDGDESELPSLAAGTRIEATGTLTFRKTGDNLYFNFHADTVNLSPESSKDAIEGTMEFKGTVGKGVDEKTDKKGGKYVSFSAYSTEKSGDALQFTWVRFIKFDYVKEAFLEAKAKIHATGKLTVSAYNGRIDLDCRLEEVKPWERQPFPQTKDNENPPI
;
A
#
# COMPACT_ATOMS: atom_id res chain seq x y z
N MET A 1 -2.27 8.08 5.24
CA MET A 1 -1.64 6.79 5.58
C MET A 1 -2.29 5.70 4.73
N ILE A 2 -1.47 4.85 4.11
CA ILE A 2 -1.92 3.69 3.33
C ILE A 2 -1.24 2.46 3.90
N LYS A 3 -2.02 1.46 4.27
CA LYS A 3 -1.55 0.14 4.70
C LYS A 3 -2.34 -0.94 3.97
N VAL A 4 -1.69 -2.03 3.64
CA VAL A 4 -2.33 -3.18 2.99
C VAL A 4 -1.93 -4.44 3.72
N GLN A 5 -2.91 -5.18 4.22
CA GLN A 5 -2.69 -6.57 4.63
C GLN A 5 -2.65 -7.40 3.35
N ALA A 6 -1.47 -7.91 3.01
CA ALA A 6 -1.22 -8.45 1.68
C ALA A 6 -0.50 -9.80 1.71
N THR A 7 -0.73 -10.54 0.64
CA THR A 7 0.10 -11.66 0.21
C THR A 7 0.84 -11.24 -1.05
N ILE A 8 2.15 -11.43 -1.07
CA ILE A 8 2.99 -11.23 -2.26
C ILE A 8 3.56 -12.57 -2.70
N ASN A 9 3.61 -12.81 -4.01
CA ASN A 9 4.28 -13.96 -4.61
C ASN A 9 5.27 -13.45 -5.65
N GLY A 10 6.55 -13.82 -5.52
CA GLY A 10 7.60 -13.32 -6.38
C GLY A 10 8.93 -14.06 -6.17
N ILE A 11 9.99 -13.55 -6.76
CA ILE A 11 11.33 -14.15 -6.70
C ILE A 11 12.26 -13.23 -5.91
N ILE A 12 13.02 -13.78 -4.99
CA ILE A 12 14.08 -13.04 -4.28
C ILE A 12 15.13 -12.60 -5.31
N SER A 13 15.29 -11.30 -5.49
CA SER A 13 16.24 -10.73 -6.44
C SER A 13 17.58 -10.33 -5.81
N LYS A 14 17.56 -9.99 -4.51
CA LYS A 14 18.77 -9.83 -3.70
C LYS A 14 18.63 -10.68 -2.45
N PRO A 15 19.66 -11.47 -2.11
CA PRO A 15 19.62 -12.39 -0.98
C PRO A 15 19.41 -11.63 0.33
N ALA A 16 18.94 -12.37 1.33
CA ALA A 16 18.72 -11.84 2.66
C ALA A 16 20.03 -11.48 3.38
N THR A 17 19.94 -10.40 4.15
CA THR A 17 21.03 -9.93 5.03
C THR A 17 20.44 -9.47 6.36
N ILE A 18 21.23 -9.59 7.43
CA ILE A 18 20.87 -8.96 8.70
C ILE A 18 21.05 -7.44 8.56
N ARG A 19 20.05 -6.73 9.00
CA ARG A 19 20.03 -5.26 9.12
C ARG A 19 19.74 -4.86 10.54
N VAL A 20 20.13 -3.63 10.89
CA VAL A 20 19.88 -3.05 12.21
C VAL A 20 19.04 -1.79 12.01
N SER A 21 17.93 -1.69 12.72
CA SER A 21 17.09 -0.50 12.77
C SER A 21 17.73 0.60 13.63
N GLY A 22 17.21 1.82 13.55
CA GLY A 22 17.75 2.97 14.28
C GLY A 22 17.70 2.82 15.83
N ASP A 23 16.81 1.96 16.34
CA ASP A 23 16.69 1.57 17.75
C ASP A 23 17.55 0.35 18.14
N GLY A 24 18.40 -0.15 17.22
CA GLY A 24 19.31 -1.26 17.44
C GLY A 24 18.72 -2.66 17.29
N LYS A 25 17.43 -2.78 16.90
CA LYS A 25 16.80 -4.09 16.65
C LYS A 25 17.33 -4.70 15.36
N LYS A 26 17.78 -5.96 15.42
CA LYS A 26 18.17 -6.73 14.23
C LYS A 26 16.93 -7.27 13.53
N PHE A 27 16.97 -7.30 12.19
CA PHE A 27 15.95 -7.91 11.34
C PHE A 27 16.56 -8.42 10.04
N ILE A 28 15.87 -9.33 9.38
CA ILE A 28 16.24 -9.83 8.06
C ILE A 28 15.67 -8.88 7.00
N GLY A 29 16.50 -8.47 6.03
CA GLY A 29 16.07 -7.64 4.89
C GLY A 29 16.52 -8.22 3.56
N PHE A 30 15.62 -8.29 2.57
CA PHE A 30 15.88 -8.76 1.22
C PHE A 30 15.00 -8.04 0.19
N LEU A 31 15.26 -8.26 -1.10
CA LEU A 31 14.43 -7.71 -2.18
C LEU A 31 13.71 -8.83 -2.93
N VAL A 32 12.44 -8.62 -3.16
CA VAL A 32 11.60 -9.49 -4.00
C VAL A 32 11.24 -8.75 -5.27
N LYS A 33 11.35 -9.42 -6.40
CA LYS A 33 10.87 -8.96 -7.70
C LYS A 33 9.62 -9.74 -8.08
N LEU A 34 8.67 -9.02 -8.66
CA LEU A 34 7.48 -9.59 -9.26
C LEU A 34 6.98 -8.72 -10.42
N SER A 35 6.26 -9.33 -11.34
CA SER A 35 5.66 -8.63 -12.48
C SER A 35 4.23 -8.22 -12.16
N VAL A 36 3.92 -6.94 -12.40
CA VAL A 36 2.54 -6.46 -12.35
C VAL A 36 1.99 -6.28 -13.77
N PRO A 37 0.70 -6.58 -14.02
CA PRO A 37 0.11 -6.46 -15.34
C PRO A 37 0.01 -4.99 -15.77
N GLY A 38 -0.07 -4.78 -17.08
CA GLY A 38 -0.51 -3.49 -17.62
C GLY A 38 -1.97 -3.19 -17.23
N SER A 39 -2.30 -1.94 -17.01
CA SER A 39 -3.64 -1.51 -16.60
C SER A 39 -4.72 -1.73 -17.69
N ARG A 40 -4.32 -2.03 -18.92
CA ARG A 40 -5.19 -2.39 -20.05
C ARG A 40 -4.58 -3.58 -20.80
N ASN A 41 -5.43 -4.36 -21.48
CA ASN A 41 -5.05 -5.59 -22.19
C ASN A 41 -3.89 -5.43 -23.20
N ASN A 42 -3.65 -4.24 -23.71
CA ASN A 42 -2.60 -3.97 -24.71
C ASN A 42 -1.40 -3.21 -24.13
N MET A 43 -1.34 -3.02 -22.81
CA MET A 43 -0.21 -2.36 -22.17
C MET A 43 0.77 -3.37 -21.59
N PRO A 44 2.08 -3.13 -21.74
CA PRO A 44 3.08 -3.99 -21.14
C PRO A 44 2.99 -3.92 -19.62
N GLY A 45 3.18 -5.05 -18.97
CA GLY A 45 3.41 -5.12 -17.54
C GLY A 45 4.74 -4.49 -17.15
N LYS A 46 4.98 -4.38 -15.86
CA LYS A 46 6.23 -3.83 -15.31
C LYS A 46 6.76 -4.70 -14.19
N GLU A 47 8.08 -4.86 -14.14
CA GLU A 47 8.76 -5.46 -12.99
C GLU A 47 8.75 -4.47 -11.82
N LEU A 48 8.36 -4.97 -10.67
CA LEU A 48 8.31 -4.25 -9.41
C LEU A 48 9.30 -4.87 -8.43
N SER A 49 10.06 -4.03 -7.73
CA SER A 49 10.93 -4.43 -6.63
C SER A 49 10.30 -4.04 -5.30
N ILE A 50 10.17 -5.01 -4.41
CA ILE A 50 9.61 -4.84 -3.06
C ILE A 50 10.74 -5.03 -2.05
N SER A 51 10.94 -4.05 -1.16
CA SER A 51 11.82 -4.20 -0.01
C SER A 51 11.11 -4.97 1.08
N VAL A 52 11.58 -6.16 1.38
CA VAL A 52 10.98 -7.04 2.39
C VAL A 52 11.83 -7.01 3.65
N SER A 53 11.16 -6.88 4.79
CA SER A 53 11.73 -7.05 6.13
C SER A 53 10.95 -8.12 6.88
N LYS A 54 11.62 -8.90 7.71
CA LYS A 54 10.99 -9.82 8.66
C LYS A 54 11.82 -9.96 9.92
N ASP A 55 11.17 -10.28 11.01
CA ASP A 55 11.87 -10.70 12.22
C ASP A 55 12.52 -12.06 11.99
N GLY A 56 13.72 -12.28 12.51
CA GLY A 56 14.47 -13.52 12.36
C GLY A 56 15.95 -13.33 12.62
N ASP A 57 16.72 -14.38 12.46
CA ASP A 57 18.14 -14.41 12.75
C ASP A 57 18.99 -14.94 11.56
N GLU A 58 20.30 -15.02 11.76
CA GLU A 58 21.28 -15.42 10.74
C GLU A 58 21.08 -16.85 10.21
N SER A 59 20.43 -17.74 10.99
CA SER A 59 20.20 -19.13 10.59
C SER A 59 19.25 -19.28 9.39
N GLU A 60 18.38 -18.27 9.17
CA GLU A 60 17.41 -18.26 8.08
C GLU A 60 18.00 -17.76 6.73
N LEU A 61 19.14 -17.06 6.77
CA LEU A 61 19.69 -16.41 5.57
C LEU A 61 19.94 -17.36 4.40
N PRO A 62 20.47 -18.59 4.59
CA PRO A 62 20.73 -19.51 3.48
C PRO A 62 19.48 -19.88 2.70
N SER A 63 18.32 -19.96 3.35
CA SER A 63 17.04 -20.30 2.70
C SER A 63 16.44 -19.14 1.90
N LEU A 64 16.85 -17.91 2.19
CA LEU A 64 16.38 -16.68 1.54
C LEU A 64 17.38 -16.20 0.47
N ALA A 65 17.88 -17.14 -0.33
CA ALA A 65 18.85 -16.89 -1.39
C ALA A 65 18.20 -16.24 -2.62
N ALA A 66 19.00 -15.51 -3.42
CA ALA A 66 18.55 -14.99 -4.71
C ALA A 66 18.11 -16.12 -5.64
N GLY A 67 17.03 -15.89 -6.40
CA GLY A 67 16.41 -16.90 -7.28
C GLY A 67 15.33 -17.73 -6.61
N THR A 68 15.23 -17.74 -5.28
CA THR A 68 14.18 -18.46 -4.56
C THR A 68 12.82 -17.78 -4.78
N ARG A 69 11.81 -18.56 -5.20
CA ARG A 69 10.43 -18.11 -5.25
C ARG A 69 9.83 -18.21 -3.86
N ILE A 70 9.11 -17.16 -3.47
CA ILE A 70 8.45 -17.11 -2.17
C ILE A 70 7.00 -16.63 -2.30
N GLU A 71 6.20 -17.03 -1.34
CA GLU A 71 4.95 -16.39 -0.99
C GLU A 71 5.09 -15.84 0.44
N ALA A 72 4.79 -14.56 0.61
CA ALA A 72 4.87 -13.95 1.94
C ALA A 72 3.58 -13.22 2.27
N THR A 73 3.12 -13.37 3.53
CA THR A 73 1.99 -12.61 4.08
C THR A 73 2.47 -11.56 5.06
N GLY A 74 1.81 -10.41 5.10
CA GLY A 74 2.22 -9.33 5.99
C GLY A 74 1.65 -7.97 5.61
N THR A 75 2.32 -6.92 6.05
CA THR A 75 1.90 -5.54 5.85
C THR A 75 2.72 -4.86 4.75
N LEU A 76 2.04 -4.41 3.69
CA LEU A 76 2.61 -3.60 2.63
C LEU A 76 2.34 -2.12 2.90
N THR A 77 3.37 -1.31 2.79
CA THR A 77 3.31 0.15 2.88
C THR A 77 4.01 0.79 1.69
N PHE A 78 3.70 2.05 1.43
CA PHE A 78 4.22 2.78 0.29
C PHE A 78 4.99 4.00 0.77
N ARG A 79 6.09 4.30 0.11
CA ARG A 79 6.85 5.53 0.31
C ARG A 79 7.08 6.20 -1.03
N LYS A 80 6.67 7.46 -1.15
CA LYS A 80 6.94 8.25 -2.34
C LYS A 80 8.16 9.14 -2.11
N THR A 81 9.03 9.23 -3.13
CA THR A 81 10.15 10.17 -3.14
C THR A 81 10.30 10.68 -4.58
N GLY A 82 9.98 11.94 -4.80
CA GLY A 82 9.85 12.49 -6.14
C GLY A 82 8.80 11.73 -6.95
N ASP A 83 9.17 11.25 -8.13
CA ASP A 83 8.30 10.45 -9.01
C ASP A 83 8.29 8.95 -8.69
N ASN A 84 9.19 8.48 -7.81
CA ASN A 84 9.32 7.06 -7.49
C ASN A 84 8.40 6.65 -6.35
N LEU A 85 7.69 5.52 -6.53
CA LEU A 85 6.91 4.85 -5.51
C LEU A 85 7.64 3.59 -5.08
N TYR A 86 8.03 3.55 -3.81
CA TYR A 86 8.72 2.41 -3.17
C TYR A 86 7.71 1.58 -2.40
N PHE A 87 7.88 0.27 -2.49
CA PHE A 87 7.07 -0.74 -1.82
C PHE A 87 7.88 -1.35 -0.70
N ASN A 88 7.41 -1.20 0.54
CA ASN A 88 8.02 -1.78 1.73
C ASN A 88 7.05 -2.79 2.33
N PHE A 89 7.52 -3.99 2.52
CA PHE A 89 6.72 -5.11 3.02
C PHE A 89 7.35 -5.66 4.30
N HIS A 90 6.57 -5.65 5.37
CA HIS A 90 6.94 -6.36 6.60
C HIS A 90 6.26 -7.71 6.59
N ALA A 91 7.04 -8.78 6.43
CA ALA A 91 6.53 -10.13 6.33
C ALA A 91 6.30 -10.72 7.73
N ASP A 92 5.08 -11.16 7.98
CA ASP A 92 4.72 -11.96 9.17
C ASP A 92 5.11 -13.43 8.94
N THR A 93 4.89 -13.92 7.69
CA THR A 93 5.27 -15.29 7.28
C THR A 93 5.94 -15.28 5.92
N VAL A 94 6.83 -16.24 5.67
CA VAL A 94 7.44 -16.49 4.37
C VAL A 94 7.39 -17.99 4.08
N ASN A 95 6.71 -18.38 3.00
CA ASN A 95 6.66 -19.74 2.45
C ASN A 95 7.66 -19.84 1.30
N LEU A 96 8.61 -20.76 1.42
CA LEU A 96 9.67 -21.00 0.44
C LEU A 96 9.29 -22.02 -0.66
N SER A 97 8.10 -22.60 -0.56
CA SER A 97 7.56 -23.58 -1.51
C SER A 97 6.12 -23.23 -1.86
N PRO A 98 5.86 -22.06 -2.47
CA PRO A 98 4.51 -21.65 -2.80
C PRO A 98 3.91 -22.55 -3.89
N GLU A 99 2.62 -22.85 -3.78
CA GLU A 99 1.90 -23.63 -4.80
C GLU A 99 1.80 -22.86 -6.13
N SER A 100 1.68 -21.53 -6.06
CA SER A 100 1.58 -20.70 -7.25
C SER A 100 2.95 -20.30 -7.79
N SER A 101 3.15 -20.51 -9.08
CA SER A 101 4.31 -19.98 -9.82
C SER A 101 4.10 -18.58 -10.39
N LYS A 102 2.91 -17.98 -10.19
CA LYS A 102 2.55 -16.67 -10.74
C LYS A 102 2.92 -15.56 -9.77
N ASP A 103 3.48 -14.51 -10.32
CA ASP A 103 3.70 -13.26 -9.58
C ASP A 103 2.37 -12.62 -9.20
N ALA A 104 2.23 -12.18 -7.95
CA ALA A 104 1.00 -11.57 -7.46
C ALA A 104 1.26 -10.60 -6.30
N ILE A 105 0.39 -9.61 -6.19
CA ILE A 105 0.17 -8.79 -4.99
C ILE A 105 -1.34 -8.77 -4.78
N GLU A 106 -1.79 -9.36 -3.69
CA GLU A 106 -3.20 -9.40 -3.32
C GLU A 106 -3.35 -8.93 -1.88
N GLY A 107 -4.37 -8.13 -1.60
CA GLY A 107 -4.57 -7.67 -0.23
C GLY A 107 -5.71 -6.70 -0.05
N THR A 108 -6.02 -6.45 1.22
CA THR A 108 -7.01 -5.46 1.64
C THR A 108 -6.31 -4.19 2.09
N MET A 109 -6.63 -3.10 1.40
CA MET A 109 -6.10 -1.76 1.67
C MET A 109 -6.94 -1.07 2.74
N GLU A 110 -6.26 -0.46 3.70
CA GLU A 110 -6.77 0.61 4.56
C GLU A 110 -6.16 1.93 4.11
N PHE A 111 -7.00 2.87 3.76
CA PHE A 111 -6.62 4.19 3.26
C PHE A 111 -7.20 5.30 4.13
N LYS A 112 -6.36 6.24 4.53
CA LYS A 112 -6.77 7.52 5.15
C LYS A 112 -6.16 8.67 4.38
N GLY A 113 -7.02 9.54 3.85
CA GLY A 113 -6.55 10.63 2.99
C GLY A 113 -7.65 11.58 2.56
N THR A 114 -7.39 12.30 1.48
CA THR A 114 -8.25 13.37 0.97
C THR A 114 -8.68 13.07 -0.46
N VAL A 115 -9.96 13.18 -0.74
CA VAL A 115 -10.52 13.08 -2.10
C VAL A 115 -9.97 14.20 -2.97
N GLY A 116 -9.64 13.87 -4.21
CA GLY A 116 -9.10 14.82 -5.17
C GLY A 116 -10.13 15.82 -5.70
N LYS A 117 -10.19 15.96 -7.03
CA LYS A 117 -11.01 17.01 -7.69
C LYS A 117 -12.51 16.73 -7.66
N GLY A 118 -12.92 15.48 -7.50
CA GLY A 118 -14.33 15.13 -7.50
C GLY A 118 -14.56 13.62 -7.46
N VAL A 119 -15.84 13.29 -7.41
CA VAL A 119 -16.36 11.92 -7.43
C VAL A 119 -17.31 11.80 -8.61
N ASP A 120 -16.99 10.90 -9.53
CA ASP A 120 -17.77 10.65 -10.73
C ASP A 120 -18.75 9.51 -10.49
N GLU A 121 -20.03 9.77 -10.74
CA GLU A 121 -21.05 8.73 -10.85
C GLU A 121 -21.17 8.30 -12.30
N LYS A 122 -21.07 7.00 -12.56
CA LYS A 122 -21.05 6.41 -13.89
C LYS A 122 -21.98 5.22 -13.97
N THR A 123 -22.34 4.86 -15.19
CA THR A 123 -23.11 3.66 -15.49
C THR A 123 -22.26 2.76 -16.39
N ASP A 124 -22.18 1.50 -16.04
CA ASP A 124 -21.48 0.50 -16.87
C ASP A 124 -22.31 0.10 -18.10
N LYS A 125 -21.74 -0.72 -18.97
CA LYS A 125 -22.41 -1.19 -20.21
C LYS A 125 -23.64 -2.06 -19.95
N LYS A 126 -23.80 -2.57 -18.73
CA LYS A 126 -24.92 -3.42 -18.31
C LYS A 126 -25.98 -2.64 -17.54
N GLY A 127 -25.81 -1.32 -17.37
CA GLY A 127 -26.74 -0.45 -16.62
C GLY A 127 -26.43 -0.38 -15.12
N GLY A 128 -25.39 -1.05 -14.62
CA GLY A 128 -24.97 -0.99 -13.24
C GLY A 128 -24.34 0.37 -12.89
N LYS A 129 -24.77 0.99 -11.80
CA LYS A 129 -24.22 2.24 -11.32
C LYS A 129 -22.93 1.99 -10.54
N TYR A 130 -21.96 2.87 -10.70
CA TYR A 130 -20.74 2.85 -9.91
C TYR A 130 -20.20 4.26 -9.70
N VAL A 131 -19.42 4.44 -8.65
CA VAL A 131 -18.67 5.68 -8.42
C VAL A 131 -17.17 5.42 -8.63
N SER A 132 -16.49 6.43 -9.16
CA SER A 132 -15.04 6.42 -9.26
C SER A 132 -14.47 7.77 -8.85
N PHE A 133 -13.38 7.74 -8.09
CA PHE A 133 -12.66 8.95 -7.67
C PHE A 133 -11.20 8.63 -7.40
N SER A 134 -10.39 9.65 -7.34
CA SER A 134 -9.01 9.53 -6.86
C SER A 134 -8.86 10.27 -5.54
N ALA A 135 -8.13 9.69 -4.62
CA ALA A 135 -7.78 10.33 -3.36
C ALA A 135 -6.28 10.16 -3.10
N TYR A 136 -5.73 11.03 -2.28
CA TYR A 136 -4.31 11.01 -1.92
C TYR A 136 -4.12 10.93 -0.41
N SER A 137 -3.11 10.17 -0.03
CA SER A 137 -2.55 10.18 1.31
C SER A 137 -1.30 11.06 1.32
N THR A 138 -1.13 11.84 2.37
CA THR A 138 0.01 12.74 2.54
C THR A 138 0.96 12.16 3.56
N GLU A 139 2.24 12.11 3.21
CA GLU A 139 3.34 11.72 4.11
C GLU A 139 4.41 12.80 4.11
N LYS A 140 5.00 13.05 5.29
CA LYS A 140 6.14 13.96 5.42
C LYS A 140 7.42 13.17 5.18
N SER A 141 8.25 13.64 4.23
CA SER A 141 9.57 13.07 3.96
C SER A 141 10.60 14.20 4.03
N GLY A 142 11.33 14.30 5.15
CA GLY A 142 12.12 15.48 5.47
C GLY A 142 11.21 16.70 5.61
N ASP A 143 11.52 17.77 4.90
CA ASP A 143 10.72 19.01 4.88
C ASP A 143 9.65 19.04 3.78
N ALA A 144 9.62 18.03 2.90
CA ALA A 144 8.68 17.96 1.79
C ALA A 144 7.46 17.08 2.13
N LEU A 145 6.28 17.51 1.64
CA LEU A 145 5.07 16.69 1.63
C LEU A 145 5.05 15.86 0.35
N GLN A 146 4.88 14.56 0.49
CA GLN A 146 4.72 13.61 -0.60
C GLN A 146 3.27 13.11 -0.64
N PHE A 147 2.74 12.98 -1.86
CA PHE A 147 1.36 12.58 -2.10
C PHE A 147 1.32 11.24 -2.82
N THR A 148 0.74 10.23 -2.19
CA THR A 148 0.48 8.93 -2.83
C THR A 148 -0.98 8.85 -3.23
N TRP A 149 -1.22 8.76 -4.54
CA TRP A 149 -2.55 8.71 -5.12
C TRP A 149 -3.04 7.28 -5.25
N VAL A 150 -4.32 7.08 -4.98
CA VAL A 150 -5.06 5.83 -5.19
C VAL A 150 -6.35 6.16 -5.93
N ARG A 151 -6.67 5.37 -6.96
CA ARG A 151 -7.96 5.42 -7.64
C ARG A 151 -8.92 4.42 -6.99
N PHE A 152 -10.11 4.89 -6.67
CA PHE A 152 -11.17 4.10 -6.04
C PHE A 152 -12.31 3.87 -7.00
N ILE A 153 -12.87 2.65 -6.97
CA ILE A 153 -14.07 2.27 -7.71
C ILE A 153 -14.96 1.46 -6.79
N LYS A 154 -16.25 1.84 -6.69
CA LYS A 154 -17.28 1.09 -5.98
C LYS A 154 -18.46 0.85 -6.89
N PHE A 155 -18.78 -0.42 -7.12
CA PHE A 155 -19.93 -0.84 -7.90
C PHE A 155 -21.18 -0.91 -7.02
N ASP A 156 -22.37 -0.82 -7.64
CA ASP A 156 -23.67 -0.88 -7.00
C ASP A 156 -23.79 0.10 -5.82
N TYR A 157 -23.28 1.31 -6.00
CA TYR A 157 -23.17 2.32 -4.95
C TYR A 157 -23.81 3.64 -5.38
N VAL A 158 -24.60 4.19 -4.49
CA VAL A 158 -25.12 5.56 -4.58
C VAL A 158 -24.21 6.47 -3.77
N LYS A 159 -23.75 7.54 -4.40
CA LYS A 159 -22.84 8.49 -3.77
C LYS A 159 -23.47 9.13 -2.54
N GLU A 160 -22.85 9.00 -1.41
CA GLU A 160 -23.26 9.67 -0.17
C GLU A 160 -22.82 11.14 -0.16
N ALA A 161 -23.57 11.98 0.57
CA ALA A 161 -23.37 13.43 0.58
C ALA A 161 -21.95 13.86 1.02
N PHE A 162 -21.33 13.12 1.97
CA PHE A 162 -19.97 13.43 2.44
C PHE A 162 -18.87 13.15 1.39
N LEU A 163 -19.16 12.30 0.39
CA LEU A 163 -18.16 11.88 -0.59
C LEU A 163 -18.05 12.90 -1.71
N GLU A 164 -17.34 13.98 -1.44
CA GLU A 164 -17.15 15.11 -2.36
C GLU A 164 -15.67 15.51 -2.48
N ALA A 165 -15.38 16.46 -3.36
CA ALA A 165 -14.03 17.00 -3.51
C ALA A 165 -13.49 17.54 -2.19
N LYS A 166 -12.22 17.22 -1.88
CA LYS A 166 -11.50 17.60 -0.66
C LYS A 166 -12.02 16.97 0.64
N ALA A 167 -13.04 16.12 0.59
CA ALA A 167 -13.48 15.34 1.75
C ALA A 167 -12.33 14.49 2.29
N LYS A 168 -12.22 14.41 3.61
CA LYS A 168 -11.33 13.46 4.29
C LYS A 168 -12.06 12.15 4.48
N ILE A 169 -11.44 11.06 4.04
CA ILE A 169 -12.05 9.74 4.05
C ILE A 169 -11.15 8.69 4.70
N HIS A 170 -11.80 7.72 5.31
CA HIS A 170 -11.26 6.42 5.66
C HIS A 170 -11.94 5.39 4.76
N ALA A 171 -11.16 4.68 3.99
CA ALA A 171 -11.64 3.74 2.99
C ALA A 171 -10.96 2.38 3.15
N THR A 172 -11.70 1.30 2.92
CA THR A 172 -11.17 -0.07 2.87
C THR A 172 -11.62 -0.76 1.59
N GLY A 173 -10.78 -1.65 1.07
CA GLY A 173 -11.12 -2.40 -0.13
C GLY A 173 -9.94 -3.19 -0.68
N LYS A 174 -10.16 -3.89 -1.79
CA LYS A 174 -9.14 -4.73 -2.42
C LYS A 174 -8.18 -3.90 -3.27
N LEU A 175 -6.88 -4.05 -2.98
CA LEU A 175 -5.81 -3.44 -3.75
C LEU A 175 -5.68 -4.12 -5.12
N THR A 176 -5.44 -3.32 -6.14
CA THR A 176 -4.91 -3.75 -7.44
C THR A 176 -3.72 -2.87 -7.78
N VAL A 177 -2.61 -3.49 -8.16
CA VAL A 177 -1.39 -2.81 -8.62
C VAL A 177 -1.23 -3.08 -10.11
N SER A 178 -1.06 -2.04 -10.90
CA SER A 178 -0.91 -2.17 -12.34
C SER A 178 0.10 -1.16 -12.90
N ALA A 179 0.54 -1.38 -14.14
CA ALA A 179 1.43 -0.47 -14.84
C ALA A 179 0.70 0.33 -15.91
N TYR A 180 0.89 1.65 -15.92
CA TYR A 180 0.39 2.55 -16.94
C TYR A 180 1.47 3.53 -17.38
N ASN A 181 1.79 3.55 -18.68
CA ASN A 181 2.83 4.44 -19.25
C ASN A 181 4.15 4.40 -18.46
N GLY A 182 4.59 3.20 -18.07
CA GLY A 182 5.84 3.01 -17.32
C GLY A 182 5.78 3.39 -15.83
N ARG A 183 4.63 3.87 -15.33
CA ARG A 183 4.41 4.17 -13.90
C ARG A 183 3.58 3.07 -13.25
N ILE A 184 3.67 2.96 -11.93
CA ILE A 184 2.82 2.07 -11.16
C ILE A 184 1.61 2.85 -10.67
N ASP A 185 0.43 2.31 -10.96
CA ASP A 185 -0.85 2.79 -10.48
C ASP A 185 -1.36 1.92 -9.33
N LEU A 186 -1.94 2.57 -8.34
CA LEU A 186 -2.64 1.92 -7.23
C LEU A 186 -4.14 2.13 -7.41
N ASP A 187 -4.87 1.04 -7.51
CA ASP A 187 -6.33 1.02 -7.57
C ASP A 187 -6.89 0.29 -6.36
N CYS A 188 -8.04 0.72 -5.88
CA CYS A 188 -8.77 0.07 -4.81
C CYS A 188 -10.22 -0.18 -5.24
N ARG A 189 -10.61 -1.47 -5.29
CA ARG A 189 -12.02 -1.83 -5.36
C ARG A 189 -12.60 -1.64 -3.96
N LEU A 190 -13.35 -0.56 -3.80
CA LEU A 190 -13.84 -0.07 -2.53
C LEU A 190 -14.91 -1.00 -1.95
N GLU A 191 -14.73 -1.41 -0.72
CA GLU A 191 -15.70 -2.17 0.09
C GLU A 191 -16.48 -1.23 1.01
N GLU A 192 -15.76 -0.38 1.76
CA GLU A 192 -16.33 0.60 2.67
C GLU A 192 -15.66 1.95 2.51
N VAL A 193 -16.41 3.04 2.68
CA VAL A 193 -15.89 4.39 2.80
C VAL A 193 -16.71 5.17 3.83
N LYS A 194 -16.03 5.94 4.65
CA LYS A 194 -16.65 6.78 5.68
C LYS A 194 -15.86 8.08 5.87
N PRO A 195 -16.49 9.12 6.44
CA PRO A 195 -15.77 10.31 6.83
C PRO A 195 -14.62 9.96 7.78
N TRP A 196 -13.48 10.64 7.60
CA TRP A 196 -12.35 10.52 8.51
C TRP A 196 -12.15 11.84 9.24
N GLU A 197 -12.47 11.84 10.52
CA GLU A 197 -12.17 12.94 11.42
C GLU A 197 -10.81 12.72 12.06
N ARG A 198 -9.92 13.70 11.93
CA ARG A 198 -8.68 13.71 12.71
C ARG A 198 -9.05 13.85 14.17
N GLN A 199 -8.69 12.87 14.98
CA GLN A 199 -8.76 13.08 16.43
C GLN A 199 -7.85 14.26 16.78
N PRO A 200 -8.35 15.26 17.51
CA PRO A 200 -7.49 16.33 18.00
C PRO A 200 -6.37 15.70 18.84
N PHE A 201 -5.15 16.24 18.71
CA PHE A 201 -4.06 15.82 19.59
C PHE A 201 -4.52 16.00 21.04
N PRO A 202 -4.27 15.03 21.94
CA PRO A 202 -4.50 15.24 23.34
C PRO A 202 -3.72 16.50 23.74
N GLN A 203 -4.43 17.53 24.16
CA GLN A 203 -3.78 18.70 24.74
C GLN A 203 -3.09 18.21 26.00
N THR A 204 -1.78 18.29 26.05
CA THR A 204 -1.02 18.19 27.30
C THR A 204 -1.59 19.30 28.19
N LYS A 205 -2.28 18.89 29.27
CA LYS A 205 -2.65 19.84 30.32
C LYS A 205 -1.33 20.43 30.81
N ASP A 206 -1.16 21.73 30.58
CA ASP A 206 -0.08 22.49 31.18
C ASP A 206 -0.14 22.24 32.69
N ASN A 207 0.99 21.82 33.23
CA ASN A 207 1.19 21.64 34.66
C ASN A 207 0.80 22.97 35.34
N GLU A 208 -0.27 22.95 36.11
CA GLU A 208 -0.50 23.95 37.13
C GLU A 208 0.72 23.95 38.06
N ASN A 209 1.43 25.07 38.11
CA ASN A 209 2.47 25.33 39.09
C ASN A 209 1.89 25.11 40.49
N PRO A 210 2.59 24.39 41.38
CA PRO A 210 2.21 24.32 42.77
C PRO A 210 2.37 25.73 43.41
N PRO A 211 1.44 26.14 44.25
CA PRO A 211 1.55 27.41 44.95
C PRO A 211 2.75 27.36 45.94
N ILE A 212 3.42 28.52 46.00
CA ILE A 212 4.54 28.81 46.92
C ILE A 212 4.05 28.77 48.36
#